data_6a6992a24656abbf427d0ee8ab3b5800
#
_entry.id   6a6992a24656abbf427d0ee8ab3b5800
#
_cell.length_a   1.000
_cell.length_b   1.000
_cell.length_c   1.000
_cell.angle_alpha   90.00
_cell.angle_beta   90.00
_cell.angle_gamma   90.00
#
_symmetry.space_group_name_H-M   'P 1'
#
loop_
_entity.id
_entity.type
_entity.pdbx_description
1 polymer ?
#
loop_
_entity_poly.entity_id
_entity_poly.type
_entity_poly.pdbx_seq_one_letter_code
_entity_poly.pdbx_strand_id
1 'polypeptide(L)'
;GTDGALALGIAHLIIAEGTYDADFLRRQSNGPALVHPKEKRLLVEADFSRNGSISACVGWDQACSAPVPLGRSVSTGDSSPDWLLEGEVEVNTLTGPVICRPVFDHYAVLCKDYSPPKVEVITGVPAAQVIETARLIWASRPVSWYAWSGVGQHTNATQTARAITLLYTLTGSLGRVGGNYQ
;
A
#
# COMPACT_ATOMS: atom_id res chain seq x y z
N GLY A 1 -18.31 11.29 -9.62
CA GLY A 1 -16.87 11.33 -10.01
C GLY A 1 -15.91 11.59 -8.86
N THR A 2 -16.40 11.54 -7.60
CA THR A 2 -15.56 11.81 -6.39
C THR A 2 -15.25 10.55 -5.58
N ASP A 3 -15.58 9.38 -6.11
CA ASP A 3 -15.38 8.08 -5.46
C ASP A 3 -13.92 7.83 -5.04
N GLY A 4 -12.98 8.31 -5.86
CA GLY A 4 -11.55 8.21 -5.54
C GLY A 4 -11.17 9.00 -4.28
N ALA A 5 -11.72 10.20 -4.08
CA ALA A 5 -11.50 11.00 -2.88
C ALA A 5 -12.11 10.34 -1.65
N LEU A 6 -13.31 9.76 -1.78
CA LEU A 6 -13.96 9.00 -0.71
C LEU A 6 -13.12 7.77 -0.31
N ALA A 7 -12.64 7.00 -1.30
CA ALA A 7 -11.80 5.83 -1.04
C ALA A 7 -10.49 6.22 -0.34
N LEU A 8 -9.83 7.31 -0.76
CA LEU A 8 -8.61 7.81 -0.12
C LEU A 8 -8.87 8.33 1.31
N GLY A 9 -10.04 8.92 1.57
CA GLY A 9 -10.43 9.32 2.93
C GLY A 9 -10.67 8.13 3.86
N ILE A 10 -11.30 7.08 3.36
CA ILE A 10 -11.44 5.81 4.10
C ILE A 10 -10.07 5.20 4.37
N ALA A 11 -9.19 5.16 3.35
CA ALA A 11 -7.82 4.68 3.50
C ALA A 11 -7.02 5.50 4.53
N HIS A 12 -7.16 6.84 4.49
CA HIS A 12 -6.55 7.72 5.49
C HIS A 12 -6.91 7.30 6.91
N LEU A 13 -8.19 7.06 7.19
CA LEU A 13 -8.67 6.68 8.52
C LEU A 13 -8.14 5.31 8.94
N ILE A 14 -8.22 4.31 8.05
CA ILE A 14 -7.71 2.95 8.31
C ILE A 14 -6.22 2.99 8.65
N ILE A 15 -5.44 3.79 7.92
CA ILE A 15 -3.99 3.93 8.16
C ILE A 15 -3.73 4.72 9.45
N ALA A 16 -4.40 5.87 9.64
CA ALA A 16 -4.19 6.74 10.81
C ALA A 16 -4.59 6.08 12.13
N GLU A 17 -5.62 5.22 12.12
CA GLU A 17 -6.03 4.43 13.28
C GLU A 17 -5.19 3.14 13.45
N GLY A 18 -4.26 2.85 12.55
CA GLY A 18 -3.44 1.63 12.57
C GLY A 18 -4.23 0.35 12.35
N THR A 19 -5.44 0.47 11.79
CA THR A 19 -6.37 -0.64 11.59
C THR A 19 -6.24 -1.28 10.21
N TYR A 20 -5.02 -1.54 9.72
CA TYR A 20 -4.75 -2.25 8.46
C TYR A 20 -4.15 -3.64 8.70
N ASP A 21 -4.31 -4.54 7.73
CA ASP A 21 -3.73 -5.89 7.79
C ASP A 21 -2.26 -5.85 7.35
N ALA A 22 -1.37 -5.56 8.31
CA ALA A 22 0.06 -5.43 8.06
C ALA A 22 0.68 -6.72 7.51
N ASP A 23 0.21 -7.87 7.99
CA ASP A 23 0.67 -9.18 7.53
C ASP A 23 0.31 -9.43 6.07
N PHE A 24 -0.91 -9.05 5.68
CA PHE A 24 -1.34 -9.14 4.29
C PHE A 24 -0.53 -8.20 3.40
N LEU A 25 -0.32 -6.95 3.84
CA LEU A 25 0.49 -5.96 3.11
C LEU A 25 1.93 -6.46 2.87
N ARG A 26 2.55 -7.04 3.90
CA ARG A 26 3.91 -7.56 3.81
C ARG A 26 4.04 -8.73 2.84
N ARG A 27 3.04 -9.61 2.79
CA ARG A 27 3.13 -10.88 2.05
C ARG A 27 2.48 -10.85 0.67
N GLN A 28 1.46 -10.02 0.47
CA GLN A 28 0.59 -10.08 -0.71
C GLN A 28 0.55 -8.77 -1.50
N SER A 29 1.41 -7.80 -1.17
CA SER A 29 1.45 -6.53 -1.88
C SER A 29 2.89 -6.07 -2.15
N ASN A 30 3.02 -5.03 -2.95
CA ASN A 30 4.28 -4.32 -3.14
C ASN A 30 4.53 -3.24 -2.06
N GLY A 31 3.71 -3.20 -1.01
CA GLY A 31 3.85 -2.24 0.09
C GLY A 31 5.26 -2.12 0.65
N PRO A 32 5.99 -3.24 0.88
CA PRO A 32 7.35 -3.21 1.38
C PRO A 32 8.42 -2.74 0.37
N ALA A 33 8.09 -2.65 -0.93
CA ALA A 33 9.09 -2.28 -1.94
C ALA A 33 9.65 -0.88 -1.67
N LEU A 34 10.97 -0.75 -1.70
CA LEU A 34 11.65 0.53 -1.49
C LEU A 34 11.59 1.40 -2.74
N VAL A 35 11.40 2.71 -2.55
CA VAL A 35 11.35 3.71 -3.62
C VAL A 35 12.63 4.53 -3.63
N HIS A 36 13.27 4.64 -4.80
CA HIS A 36 14.42 5.51 -5.00
C HIS A 36 13.98 6.99 -4.95
N PRO A 37 14.55 7.82 -4.03
CA PRO A 37 14.00 9.14 -3.73
C PRO A 37 14.08 10.11 -4.90
N LYS A 38 15.15 10.05 -5.71
CA LYS A 38 15.39 10.94 -6.85
C LYS A 38 14.74 10.44 -8.13
N GLU A 39 14.89 9.15 -8.44
CA GLU A 39 14.43 8.55 -9.70
C GLU A 39 12.93 8.19 -9.68
N LYS A 40 12.29 8.19 -8.50
CA LYS A 40 10.86 7.88 -8.32
C LYS A 40 10.45 6.53 -8.90
N ARG A 41 11.36 5.57 -8.87
CA ARG A 41 11.13 4.17 -9.24
C ARG A 41 11.38 3.23 -8.06
N LEU A 42 10.93 2.01 -8.17
CA LEU A 42 11.27 0.97 -7.20
C LEU A 42 12.78 0.65 -7.29
N LEU A 43 13.39 0.40 -6.14
CA LEU A 43 14.71 -0.21 -6.08
C LEU A 43 14.62 -1.68 -6.52
N VAL A 44 15.64 -2.11 -7.25
CA VAL A 44 15.77 -3.48 -7.74
C VAL A 44 17.12 -4.08 -7.32
N GLU A 45 17.25 -5.40 -7.41
CA GLU A 45 18.48 -6.09 -7.01
C GLU A 45 19.72 -5.57 -7.76
N ALA A 46 19.56 -5.14 -9.01
CA ALA A 46 20.64 -4.55 -9.81
C ALA A 46 21.19 -3.23 -9.23
N ASP A 47 20.46 -2.53 -8.37
CA ASP A 47 20.96 -1.33 -7.69
C ASP A 47 22.02 -1.66 -6.63
N PHE A 48 22.11 -2.92 -6.19
CA PHE A 48 23.01 -3.40 -5.15
C PHE A 48 24.09 -4.35 -5.66
N SER A 49 23.85 -5.00 -6.78
CA SER A 49 24.73 -6.02 -7.33
C SER A 49 24.83 -5.88 -8.85
N ARG A 50 26.06 -5.89 -9.39
CA ARG A 50 26.28 -5.83 -10.84
C ARG A 50 25.63 -6.98 -11.61
N ASN A 51 25.42 -8.11 -10.94
CA ASN A 51 24.75 -9.30 -11.49
C ASN A 51 23.31 -9.44 -10.99
N GLY A 52 22.77 -8.42 -10.31
CA GLY A 52 21.41 -8.41 -9.76
C GLY A 52 20.35 -8.33 -10.87
N SER A 53 19.17 -8.83 -10.56
CA SER A 53 18.00 -8.76 -11.45
C SER A 53 17.45 -7.33 -11.54
N ILE A 54 17.16 -6.88 -12.75
CA ILE A 54 16.49 -5.58 -13.00
C ILE A 54 14.98 -5.64 -12.75
N SER A 55 14.41 -6.81 -12.55
CA SER A 55 12.97 -7.02 -12.30
C SER A 55 12.65 -7.41 -10.86
N ALA A 56 13.65 -7.77 -10.06
CA ALA A 56 13.45 -8.16 -8.67
C ALA A 56 13.46 -6.91 -7.78
N CYS A 57 12.27 -6.41 -7.42
CA CYS A 57 12.13 -5.31 -6.47
C CYS A 57 12.66 -5.74 -5.10
N VAL A 58 13.20 -4.79 -4.32
CA VAL A 58 13.72 -5.04 -2.97
C VAL A 58 12.89 -4.32 -1.91
N GLY A 59 12.74 -4.97 -0.77
CA GLY A 59 12.23 -4.41 0.48
C GLY A 59 13.34 -4.34 1.53
N TRP A 60 13.06 -3.71 2.65
CA TRP A 60 13.94 -3.71 3.82
C TRP A 60 13.48 -4.77 4.81
N ASP A 61 14.30 -5.75 5.06
CA ASP A 61 14.05 -6.75 6.11
C ASP A 61 14.63 -6.26 7.43
N GLN A 62 13.78 -6.00 8.40
CA GLN A 62 14.14 -5.49 9.73
C GLN A 62 14.92 -6.52 10.54
N ALA A 63 14.67 -7.82 10.32
CA ALA A 63 15.34 -8.89 11.07
C ALA A 63 16.84 -8.96 10.76
N CYS A 64 17.23 -8.75 9.50
CA CYS A 64 18.65 -8.73 9.12
C CYS A 64 19.19 -7.31 8.86
N SER A 65 18.33 -6.29 8.97
CA SER A 65 18.69 -4.88 8.72
C SER A 65 19.35 -4.67 7.33
N ALA A 66 18.76 -5.28 6.29
CA ALA A 66 19.32 -5.26 4.94
C ALA A 66 18.23 -5.20 3.85
N PRO A 67 18.56 -4.67 2.65
CA PRO A 67 17.69 -4.78 1.49
C PRO A 67 17.69 -6.23 0.96
N VAL A 68 16.50 -6.79 0.78
CA VAL A 68 16.30 -8.18 0.30
C VAL A 68 15.29 -8.17 -0.85
N PRO A 69 15.50 -8.95 -1.93
CA PRO A 69 14.53 -9.08 -3.02
C PRO A 69 13.18 -9.60 -2.52
N LEU A 70 12.09 -8.92 -2.91
CA LEU A 70 10.73 -9.37 -2.66
C LEU A 70 10.47 -10.65 -3.48
N GLY A 71 9.76 -11.62 -2.88
CA GLY A 71 9.46 -12.91 -3.51
C GLY A 71 10.60 -13.93 -3.45
N ARG A 72 11.79 -13.59 -2.98
CA ARG A 72 12.77 -14.56 -2.56
C ARG A 72 12.34 -15.10 -1.19
N SER A 73 11.83 -16.33 -1.15
CA SER A 73 11.89 -17.12 0.07
C SER A 73 13.36 -17.26 0.41
N VAL A 74 13.80 -16.62 1.49
CA VAL A 74 15.14 -16.87 2.01
C VAL A 74 15.09 -18.31 2.51
N SER A 75 15.64 -19.23 1.74
CA SER A 75 15.66 -20.67 2.01
C SER A 75 16.64 -21.05 3.14
N THR A 76 16.61 -20.29 4.22
CA THR A 76 17.39 -20.54 5.42
C THR A 76 16.49 -20.46 6.64
N GLY A 77 15.62 -21.49 6.77
CA GLY A 77 14.82 -21.65 7.98
C GLY A 77 13.52 -20.83 8.01
N ASP A 78 12.55 -21.36 8.68
CA ASP A 78 11.12 -21.04 8.82
C ASP A 78 10.66 -19.59 9.12
N SER A 79 11.47 -18.56 8.94
CA SER A 79 11.05 -17.19 9.21
C SER A 79 10.84 -16.38 7.92
N SER A 80 9.59 -15.99 7.68
CA SER A 80 9.28 -14.98 6.67
C SER A 80 10.00 -13.65 7.00
N PRO A 81 10.51 -12.90 6.00
CA PRO A 81 11.14 -11.61 6.24
C PRO A 81 10.21 -10.65 7.01
N ASP A 82 10.76 -9.90 7.95
CA ASP A 82 10.04 -8.84 8.66
C ASP A 82 10.14 -7.53 7.86
N TRP A 83 9.29 -7.40 6.86
CA TRP A 83 9.31 -6.28 5.94
C TRP A 83 8.92 -4.97 6.62
N LEU A 84 9.78 -3.95 6.46
CA LEU A 84 9.44 -2.58 6.81
C LEU A 84 8.29 -2.07 5.94
N LEU A 85 7.26 -1.47 6.54
CA LEU A 85 6.16 -0.82 5.85
C LEU A 85 6.21 0.70 5.95
N GLU A 86 6.71 1.24 7.05
CA GLU A 86 6.74 2.68 7.33
C GLU A 86 8.12 3.12 7.79
N GLY A 87 8.47 4.37 7.52
CA GLY A 87 9.73 4.98 7.92
C GLY A 87 10.79 5.04 6.83
N GLU A 88 11.96 5.58 7.20
CA GLU A 88 13.11 5.79 6.33
C GLU A 88 14.22 4.82 6.66
N VAL A 89 14.89 4.32 5.62
CA VAL A 89 16.11 3.51 5.75
C VAL A 89 17.18 4.03 4.79
N GLU A 90 18.41 4.06 5.28
CA GLU A 90 19.56 4.31 4.41
C GLU A 90 20.02 3.01 3.78
N VAL A 91 20.15 3.01 2.47
CA VAL A 91 20.51 1.83 1.67
C VAL A 91 21.75 2.16 0.85
N ASN A 92 22.79 1.34 0.96
CA ASN A 92 24.00 1.47 0.17
C ASN A 92 23.82 0.83 -1.20
N THR A 93 23.68 1.66 -2.23
CA THR A 93 23.60 1.21 -3.63
C THR A 93 24.97 1.25 -4.32
N LEU A 94 25.07 0.69 -5.53
CA LEU A 94 26.30 0.77 -6.35
C LEU A 94 26.70 2.21 -6.70
N THR A 95 25.75 3.16 -6.63
CA THR A 95 25.97 4.59 -6.92
C THR A 95 26.14 5.45 -5.65
N GLY A 96 26.10 4.82 -4.46
CA GLY A 96 26.23 5.45 -3.16
C GLY A 96 25.01 5.30 -2.26
N PRO A 97 25.05 5.85 -1.05
CA PRO A 97 23.94 5.73 -0.10
C PRO A 97 22.74 6.57 -0.54
N VAL A 98 21.55 6.02 -0.34
CA VAL A 98 20.25 6.67 -0.60
C VAL A 98 19.31 6.43 0.57
N ILE A 99 18.54 7.44 0.96
CA ILE A 99 17.48 7.31 1.96
C ILE A 99 16.18 6.94 1.24
N CYS A 100 15.66 5.76 1.52
CA CYS A 100 14.49 5.20 0.87
C CYS A 100 13.32 5.05 1.84
N ARG A 101 12.11 5.05 1.30
CA ARG A 101 10.88 4.70 2.00
C ARG A 101 10.15 3.58 1.27
N PRO A 102 9.41 2.72 1.99
CA PRO A 102 8.52 1.75 1.36
C PRO A 102 7.37 2.39 0.59
N VAL A 103 6.85 1.69 -0.40
CA VAL A 103 5.66 2.11 -1.18
C VAL A 103 4.47 2.41 -0.25
N PHE A 104 4.26 1.59 0.78
CA PHE A 104 3.18 1.80 1.73
C PHE A 104 3.30 3.14 2.46
N ASP A 105 4.50 3.53 2.88
CA ASP A 105 4.72 4.83 3.53
C ASP A 105 4.39 6.01 2.59
N HIS A 106 4.78 5.92 1.31
CA HIS A 106 4.40 6.92 0.31
C HIS A 106 2.88 7.00 0.13
N TYR A 107 2.19 5.85 0.14
CA TYR A 107 0.74 5.81 0.06
C TYR A 107 0.09 6.41 1.32
N ALA A 108 0.61 6.11 2.50
CA ALA A 108 0.14 6.70 3.75
C ALA A 108 0.28 8.23 3.75
N VAL A 109 1.40 8.74 3.26
CA VAL A 109 1.62 10.20 3.10
C VAL A 109 0.59 10.80 2.13
N LEU A 110 0.34 10.17 0.99
CA LEU A 110 -0.70 10.61 0.04
C LEU A 110 -2.10 10.66 0.70
N CYS A 111 -2.45 9.63 1.46
CA CYS A 111 -3.76 9.56 2.11
C CYS A 111 -3.98 10.67 3.16
N LYS A 112 -2.92 11.19 3.79
CA LYS A 112 -3.01 12.30 4.76
C LYS A 112 -3.67 13.55 4.18
N ASP A 113 -3.58 13.75 2.86
CA ASP A 113 -4.22 14.87 2.17
C ASP A 113 -5.75 14.73 2.07
N TYR A 114 -6.31 13.57 2.44
CA TYR A 114 -7.74 13.26 2.36
C TYR A 114 -8.37 13.09 3.73
N SER A 115 -8.21 14.08 4.60
CA SER A 115 -8.88 14.10 5.91
C SER A 115 -10.41 14.12 5.77
N PRO A 116 -11.18 13.56 6.73
CA PRO A 116 -12.64 13.51 6.63
C PRO A 116 -13.32 14.85 6.32
N PRO A 117 -12.93 15.99 6.92
CA PRO A 117 -13.50 17.29 6.55
C PRO A 117 -13.21 17.70 5.10
N LYS A 118 -12.02 17.38 4.59
CA LYS A 118 -11.68 17.68 3.18
C LYS A 118 -12.46 16.78 2.22
N VAL A 119 -12.65 15.51 2.59
CA VAL A 119 -13.47 14.57 1.81
C VAL A 119 -14.91 15.02 1.76
N GLU A 120 -15.49 15.51 2.87
CA GLU A 120 -16.82 16.09 2.90
C GLU A 120 -16.96 17.26 1.90
N VAL A 121 -16.00 18.17 1.88
CA VAL A 121 -16.01 19.30 0.93
C VAL A 121 -15.97 18.81 -0.53
N ILE A 122 -15.20 17.77 -0.83
CA ILE A 122 -15.04 17.26 -2.20
C ILE A 122 -16.25 16.42 -2.65
N THR A 123 -16.82 15.62 -1.75
CA THR A 123 -17.79 14.56 -2.10
C THR A 123 -19.22 14.91 -1.72
N GLY A 124 -19.40 15.81 -0.76
CA GLY A 124 -20.69 16.07 -0.12
C GLY A 124 -21.10 15.00 0.92
N VAL A 125 -20.30 13.96 1.13
CA VAL A 125 -20.54 12.94 2.17
C VAL A 125 -20.09 13.48 3.51
N PRO A 126 -20.96 13.55 4.54
CA PRO A 126 -20.60 14.06 5.86
C PRO A 126 -19.38 13.35 6.46
N ALA A 127 -18.46 14.10 7.06
CA ALA A 127 -17.23 13.56 7.67
C ALA A 127 -17.52 12.43 8.66
N ALA A 128 -18.59 12.54 9.45
CA ALA A 128 -19.02 11.51 10.40
C ALA A 128 -19.35 10.19 9.69
N GLN A 129 -19.99 10.23 8.52
CA GLN A 129 -20.30 9.02 7.75
C GLN A 129 -19.03 8.40 7.14
N VAL A 130 -18.07 9.21 6.72
CA VAL A 130 -16.76 8.70 6.22
C VAL A 130 -16.05 7.92 7.33
N ILE A 131 -16.04 8.47 8.55
CA ILE A 131 -15.44 7.84 9.73
C ILE A 131 -16.15 6.52 10.08
N GLU A 132 -17.48 6.55 10.14
CA GLU A 132 -18.28 5.37 10.43
C GLU A 132 -18.08 4.27 9.38
N THR A 133 -18.04 4.65 8.09
CA THR A 133 -17.80 3.72 6.98
C THR A 133 -16.43 3.05 7.08
N ALA A 134 -15.38 3.80 7.39
CA ALA A 134 -14.04 3.23 7.55
C ALA A 134 -13.99 2.19 8.67
N ARG A 135 -14.61 2.49 9.82
CA ARG A 135 -14.70 1.57 10.96
C ARG A 135 -15.56 0.35 10.67
N LEU A 136 -16.66 0.53 9.95
CA LEU A 136 -17.54 -0.57 9.53
C LEU A 136 -16.82 -1.51 8.58
N ILE A 137 -16.11 -0.99 7.57
CA ILE A 137 -15.31 -1.79 6.64
C ILE A 137 -14.26 -2.61 7.41
N TRP A 138 -13.57 -1.98 8.37
CA TRP A 138 -12.59 -2.70 9.19
C TRP A 138 -13.22 -3.79 10.07
N ALA A 139 -14.33 -3.48 10.74
CA ALA A 139 -15.00 -4.42 11.64
C ALA A 139 -15.66 -5.60 10.92
N SER A 140 -16.07 -5.42 9.67
CA SER A 140 -16.82 -6.41 8.88
C SER A 140 -15.94 -7.25 7.94
N ARG A 141 -14.62 -7.22 8.11
CA ARG A 141 -13.69 -8.00 7.26
C ARG A 141 -13.96 -9.50 7.32
N PRO A 142 -13.73 -10.20 6.21
CA PRO A 142 -13.42 -9.69 4.89
C PRO A 142 -14.62 -9.05 4.20
N VAL A 143 -14.40 -7.98 3.43
CA VAL A 143 -15.44 -7.30 2.65
C VAL A 143 -15.25 -7.54 1.17
N SER A 144 -16.35 -7.67 0.43
CA SER A 144 -16.33 -7.71 -1.02
C SER A 144 -16.96 -6.45 -1.60
N TRP A 145 -16.47 -6.05 -2.76
CA TRP A 145 -16.93 -4.90 -3.49
C TRP A 145 -17.34 -5.29 -4.91
N TYR A 146 -18.42 -4.73 -5.33
CA TYR A 146 -18.89 -4.88 -6.71
C TYR A 146 -18.92 -3.50 -7.37
N ALA A 147 -18.06 -3.30 -8.36
CA ALA A 147 -18.09 -2.12 -9.20
C ALA A 147 -18.61 -2.48 -10.59
N TRP A 148 -19.41 -1.62 -11.15
CA TRP A 148 -19.89 -1.74 -12.52
C TRP A 148 -19.33 -0.61 -13.38
N SER A 149 -19.93 -0.34 -14.53
CA SER A 149 -19.42 0.60 -15.51
C SER A 149 -19.29 2.05 -15.01
N GLY A 150 -20.05 2.46 -13.97
CA GLY A 150 -20.05 3.83 -13.46
C GLY A 150 -18.68 4.38 -13.09
N VAL A 151 -17.86 3.60 -12.38
CA VAL A 151 -16.49 4.00 -12.02
C VAL A 151 -15.60 4.20 -13.26
N GLY A 152 -15.83 3.39 -14.31
CA GLY A 152 -15.06 3.46 -15.55
C GLY A 152 -15.44 4.61 -16.50
N GLN A 153 -16.53 5.31 -16.23
CA GLN A 153 -17.05 6.34 -17.14
C GLN A 153 -16.56 7.78 -16.83
N HIS A 154 -15.54 7.92 -16.00
CA HIS A 154 -14.94 9.20 -15.63
C HIS A 154 -13.51 9.32 -16.15
N THR A 155 -13.04 10.56 -16.37
CA THR A 155 -11.68 10.82 -16.84
C THR A 155 -10.60 10.30 -15.89
N ASN A 156 -10.91 10.14 -14.62
CA ASN A 156 -10.03 9.62 -13.57
C ASN A 156 -10.31 8.16 -13.20
N ALA A 157 -10.96 7.40 -14.06
CA ALA A 157 -11.44 6.03 -13.80
C ALA A 157 -10.36 5.09 -13.26
N THR A 158 -9.19 5.05 -13.88
CA THR A 158 -8.09 4.17 -13.49
C THR A 158 -7.62 4.46 -12.05
N GLN A 159 -7.41 5.72 -11.69
CA GLN A 159 -6.95 6.07 -10.35
C GLN A 159 -8.05 5.85 -9.30
N THR A 160 -9.30 6.11 -9.65
CA THR A 160 -10.45 5.81 -8.79
C THR A 160 -10.56 4.31 -8.52
N ALA A 161 -10.48 3.47 -9.55
CA ALA A 161 -10.49 2.02 -9.39
C ALA A 161 -9.33 1.52 -8.52
N ARG A 162 -8.13 2.09 -8.71
CA ARG A 162 -6.96 1.79 -7.87
C ARG A 162 -7.19 2.17 -6.40
N ALA A 163 -7.73 3.36 -6.12
CA ALA A 163 -8.01 3.80 -4.76
C ALA A 163 -9.01 2.87 -4.07
N ILE A 164 -10.06 2.44 -4.77
CA ILE A 164 -11.04 1.47 -4.27
C ILE A 164 -10.38 0.11 -4.03
N THR A 165 -9.59 -0.40 -4.98
CA THR A 165 -8.92 -1.70 -4.87
C THR A 165 -7.93 -1.73 -3.70
N LEU A 166 -7.25 -0.62 -3.41
CA LEU A 166 -6.33 -0.54 -2.28
C LEU A 166 -7.02 -0.70 -0.92
N LEU A 167 -8.32 -0.42 -0.79
CA LEU A 167 -9.08 -0.70 0.44
C LEU A 167 -9.12 -2.21 0.75
N TYR A 168 -9.21 -3.08 -0.28
CA TYR A 168 -9.16 -4.54 -0.07
C TYR A 168 -7.78 -4.99 0.38
N THR A 169 -6.75 -4.35 -0.17
CA THR A 169 -5.36 -4.62 0.20
C THR A 169 -5.10 -4.20 1.64
N LEU A 170 -5.55 -3.01 2.03
CA LEU A 170 -5.45 -2.52 3.41
C LEU A 170 -6.17 -3.43 4.41
N THR A 171 -7.31 -3.96 4.03
CA THR A 171 -8.14 -4.80 4.92
C THR A 171 -7.84 -6.29 4.84
N GLY A 172 -6.91 -6.69 3.96
CA GLY A 172 -6.60 -8.11 3.74
C GLY A 172 -7.77 -8.91 3.17
N SER A 173 -8.66 -8.26 2.41
CA SER A 173 -9.91 -8.87 1.92
C SER A 173 -9.76 -9.55 0.56
N LEU A 174 -8.59 -9.51 -0.07
CA LEU A 174 -8.34 -10.21 -1.33
C LEU A 174 -8.01 -11.69 -1.09
N GLY A 175 -8.56 -12.58 -1.94
CA GLY A 175 -8.27 -14.00 -1.92
C GLY A 175 -8.82 -14.76 -0.69
N ARG A 176 -9.78 -14.18 0.03
CA ARG A 176 -10.43 -14.79 1.19
C ARG A 176 -11.92 -15.01 0.94
N VAL A 177 -12.48 -16.07 1.52
CA VAL A 177 -13.94 -16.33 1.48
C VAL A 177 -14.67 -15.15 2.12
N GLY A 178 -15.64 -14.57 1.41
CA GLY A 178 -16.35 -13.35 1.82
C GLY A 178 -15.71 -12.05 1.34
N GLY A 179 -14.50 -12.10 0.80
CA GLY A 179 -13.81 -10.98 0.14
C GLY A 179 -13.89 -11.08 -1.39
N ASN A 180 -13.09 -10.27 -2.08
CA ASN A 180 -12.98 -10.37 -3.53
C ASN A 180 -12.04 -11.50 -3.94
N TYR A 181 -12.50 -12.33 -4.87
CA TYR A 181 -11.73 -13.37 -5.55
C TYR A 181 -11.39 -12.87 -6.96
N GLN A 182 -10.16 -13.12 -7.40
CA GLN A 182 -9.76 -12.99 -8.81
C GLN A 182 -9.86 -14.35 -9.48
#